data_c3c9cdc3daf6ab02aa47f61a192d4199
#
_entry.id   c3c9cdc3daf6ab02aa47f61a192d4199
#
_cell.length_a   1.000
_cell.length_b   1.000
_cell.length_c   1.000
_cell.angle_alpha   90.00
_cell.angle_beta   90.00
_cell.angle_gamma   90.00
#
_symmetry.space_group_name_H-M   'P 1'
#
loop_
_entity.id
_entity.type
_entity.pdbx_description
1 polymer ?
#
loop_
_entity_poly.entity_id
_entity_poly.type
_entity_poly.pdbx_seq_one_letter_code
_entity_poly.pdbx_strand_id
1 'polypeptide(L)'
;NAGVFFIPFTWLKLNHSKYVYWLFISLIFYYGTKLFSSLVYKISNHSISEKNQDWIIICSLLAVLTHIHLELHLGQANLLLLVMYMTLVHSLYNDRKILFSIVLSMSIFIKPFGLIFIPYLIVKEKYKEILLSIFFLILLSFLPILFYHTFESYIELYTSWYRELNTEINAKQNILSANNHTIFSVVARFTPLK
;
A
#
# COMPACT_ATOMS: atom_id res chain seq x y z
N ASN A 1 5.66 -0.09 -11.17
CA ASN A 1 6.94 0.65 -10.99
C ASN A 1 7.30 0.98 -9.53
N ALA A 2 6.70 0.27 -8.57
CA ALA A 2 7.08 0.34 -7.15
C ALA A 2 8.58 0.10 -6.93
N GLY A 3 9.26 -0.63 -7.82
CA GLY A 3 10.68 -0.91 -7.75
C GLY A 3 11.56 0.32 -7.55
N VAL A 4 11.14 1.49 -8.06
CA VAL A 4 11.91 2.74 -7.90
C VAL A 4 12.12 3.11 -6.43
N PHE A 5 11.16 2.83 -5.55
CA PHE A 5 11.29 3.08 -4.11
C PHE A 5 12.30 2.13 -3.43
N PHE A 6 12.59 1.01 -4.07
CA PHE A 6 13.50 -0.01 -3.55
C PHE A 6 14.90 0.08 -4.15
N ILE A 7 15.14 0.95 -5.16
CA ILE A 7 16.46 1.16 -5.75
C ILE A 7 17.55 1.42 -4.69
N PRO A 8 17.36 2.26 -3.65
CA PRO A 8 18.40 2.47 -2.65
C PRO A 8 18.87 1.19 -1.96
N PHE A 9 18.01 0.19 -1.84
CA PHE A 9 18.36 -1.10 -1.25
C PHE A 9 19.23 -1.96 -2.17
N THR A 10 19.15 -1.75 -3.51
CA THR A 10 19.95 -2.51 -4.48
C THR A 10 21.43 -2.08 -4.51
N TRP A 11 21.76 -0.91 -3.97
CA TRP A 11 23.15 -0.45 -3.85
C TRP A 11 23.93 -1.19 -2.76
N LEU A 12 23.23 -1.92 -1.90
CA LEU A 12 23.84 -2.71 -0.83
C LEU A 12 24.00 -4.17 -1.28
N LYS A 13 25.02 -4.86 -0.69
CA LYS A 13 25.09 -6.31 -0.82
C LYS A 13 23.83 -6.97 -0.31
N LEU A 14 23.37 -8.04 -0.94
CA LEU A 14 22.08 -8.70 -0.69
C LEU A 14 21.78 -8.92 0.82
N ASN A 15 22.77 -9.41 1.58
CA ASN A 15 22.58 -9.63 3.01
C ASN A 15 22.35 -8.33 3.81
N HIS A 16 23.09 -7.26 3.49
CA HIS A 16 22.90 -5.97 4.15
C HIS A 16 21.59 -5.31 3.75
N SER A 17 21.21 -5.41 2.47
CA SER A 17 19.93 -4.91 1.96
C SER A 17 18.74 -5.51 2.73
N LYS A 18 18.76 -6.82 3.00
CA LYS A 18 17.73 -7.50 3.78
C LYS A 18 17.58 -6.94 5.20
N TYR A 19 18.67 -6.74 5.92
CA TYR A 19 18.63 -6.18 7.28
C TYR A 19 18.17 -4.72 7.30
N VAL A 20 18.62 -3.90 6.35
CA VAL A 20 18.20 -2.50 6.22
C VAL A 20 16.71 -2.44 5.87
N TYR A 21 16.23 -3.30 4.98
CA TYR A 21 14.81 -3.40 4.66
C TYR A 21 13.98 -3.80 5.89
N TRP A 22 14.40 -4.79 6.67
CA TRP A 22 13.70 -5.20 7.88
C TRP A 22 13.65 -4.08 8.93
N LEU A 23 14.76 -3.37 9.12
CA LEU A 23 14.78 -2.20 10.00
C LEU A 23 13.80 -1.13 9.53
N PHE A 24 13.81 -0.81 8.24
CA PHE A 24 12.92 0.16 7.62
C PHE A 24 11.45 -0.20 7.82
N ILE A 25 11.07 -1.44 7.51
CA ILE A 25 9.69 -1.90 7.69
C ILE A 25 9.29 -1.94 9.16
N SER A 26 10.20 -2.30 10.07
CA SER A 26 9.93 -2.29 11.51
C SER A 26 9.66 -0.89 12.04
N LEU A 27 10.41 0.11 11.58
CA LEU A 27 10.17 1.52 11.92
C LEU A 27 8.83 2.03 11.37
N ILE A 28 8.50 1.69 10.12
CA ILE A 28 7.21 2.02 9.52
C ILE A 28 6.07 1.36 10.30
N PHE A 29 6.22 0.11 10.67
CA PHE A 29 5.22 -0.61 11.44
C PHE A 29 5.03 -0.02 12.84
N TYR A 30 6.11 0.36 13.52
CA TYR A 30 6.04 1.08 14.80
C TYR A 30 5.29 2.41 14.67
N TYR A 31 5.55 3.16 13.60
CA TYR A 31 4.79 4.37 13.30
C TYR A 31 3.31 4.06 13.03
N GLY A 32 3.03 2.99 12.29
CA GLY A 32 1.67 2.51 12.01
C GLY A 32 0.89 2.16 13.28
N THR A 33 1.52 1.50 14.26
CA THR A 33 0.85 1.19 15.54
C THR A 33 0.48 2.45 16.33
N LYS A 34 1.33 3.48 16.31
CA LYS A 34 1.01 4.79 16.92
C LYS A 34 -0.14 5.49 16.20
N LEU A 35 -0.17 5.44 14.88
CA LEU A 35 -1.29 5.99 14.09
C LEU A 35 -2.59 5.22 14.40
N PHE A 36 -2.54 3.91 14.44
CA PHE A 36 -3.69 3.07 14.76
C PHE A 36 -4.24 3.40 16.15
N SER A 37 -3.37 3.48 17.15
CA SER A 37 -3.73 3.92 18.51
C SER A 37 -4.46 5.28 18.50
N SER A 38 -3.89 6.27 17.82
CA SER A 38 -4.49 7.61 17.68
C SER A 38 -5.85 7.56 16.99
N LEU A 39 -6.02 6.73 15.95
CA LEU A 39 -7.29 6.57 15.24
C LEU A 39 -8.34 5.91 16.13
N VAL A 40 -8.01 4.83 16.83
CA VAL A 40 -8.91 4.13 17.77
C VAL A 40 -9.42 5.11 18.83
N TYR A 41 -8.52 5.89 19.44
CA TYR A 41 -8.87 6.88 20.44
C TYR A 41 -9.82 7.95 19.91
N LYS A 42 -9.58 8.45 18.69
CA LYS A 42 -10.44 9.45 18.05
C LYS A 42 -11.81 8.90 17.66
N ILE A 43 -11.86 7.72 17.06
CA ILE A 43 -13.11 7.08 16.61
C ILE A 43 -14.02 6.74 17.81
N SER A 44 -13.41 6.37 18.94
CA SER A 44 -14.14 6.06 20.17
C SER A 44 -14.65 7.28 20.94
N ASN A 45 -14.51 8.49 20.38
CA ASN A 45 -14.88 9.76 21.04
C ASN A 45 -14.27 9.89 22.45
N HIS A 46 -13.03 9.46 22.64
CA HIS A 46 -12.30 9.47 23.93
C HIS A 46 -12.96 8.63 25.04
N SER A 47 -13.89 7.73 24.70
CA SER A 47 -14.62 6.92 25.68
C SER A 47 -13.85 5.69 26.17
N ILE A 48 -12.77 5.32 25.48
CA ILE A 48 -11.96 4.14 25.82
C ILE A 48 -10.83 4.54 26.78
N SER A 49 -10.72 3.85 27.91
CA SER A 49 -9.59 4.05 28.83
C SER A 49 -8.26 3.65 28.16
N GLU A 50 -7.15 4.27 28.57
CA GLU A 50 -5.81 3.96 28.02
C GLU A 50 -5.49 2.46 28.09
N LYS A 51 -5.81 1.81 29.21
CA LYS A 51 -5.61 0.36 29.38
C LYS A 51 -6.38 -0.46 28.34
N ASN A 52 -7.61 -0.12 28.04
CA ASN A 52 -8.40 -0.83 27.03
C ASN A 52 -7.88 -0.56 25.62
N GLN A 53 -7.34 0.63 25.36
CA GLN A 53 -6.68 0.96 24.12
C GLN A 53 -5.46 0.09 23.86
N ASP A 54 -4.61 -0.11 24.85
CA ASP A 54 -3.44 -0.99 24.77
C ASP A 54 -3.86 -2.44 24.45
N TRP A 55 -4.91 -2.94 25.09
CA TRP A 55 -5.45 -4.27 24.82
C TRP A 55 -5.98 -4.38 23.37
N ILE A 56 -6.68 -3.38 22.85
CA ILE A 56 -7.14 -3.37 21.47
C ILE A 56 -5.95 -3.46 20.51
N ILE A 57 -4.88 -2.69 20.76
CA ILE A 57 -3.67 -2.71 19.95
C ILE A 57 -3.02 -4.10 20.02
N ILE A 58 -2.80 -4.65 21.21
CA ILE A 58 -2.17 -5.96 21.39
C ILE A 58 -2.98 -7.06 20.69
N CYS A 59 -4.29 -7.12 20.90
CA CYS A 59 -5.15 -8.10 20.26
C CYS A 59 -5.14 -7.97 18.73
N SER A 60 -5.16 -6.73 18.22
CA SER A 60 -5.09 -6.47 16.78
C SER A 60 -3.76 -6.92 16.18
N LEU A 61 -2.65 -6.66 16.88
CA LEU A 61 -1.31 -7.11 16.47
C LEU A 61 -1.19 -8.63 16.47
N LEU A 62 -1.70 -9.29 17.50
CA LEU A 62 -1.72 -10.75 17.58
C LEU A 62 -2.57 -11.38 16.46
N ALA A 63 -3.71 -10.79 16.14
CA ALA A 63 -4.58 -11.29 15.06
C ALA A 63 -3.92 -11.24 13.67
N VAL A 64 -3.01 -10.28 13.43
CA VAL A 64 -2.34 -10.13 12.14
C VAL A 64 -0.87 -10.63 12.15
N LEU A 65 -0.39 -11.19 13.27
CA LEU A 65 1.01 -11.54 13.45
C LEU A 65 1.53 -12.53 12.38
N THR A 66 0.72 -13.51 12.02
CA THR A 66 1.06 -14.50 10.97
C THR A 66 1.22 -13.85 9.61
N HIS A 67 0.36 -12.87 9.30
CA HIS A 67 0.45 -12.11 8.05
C HIS A 67 1.68 -11.21 8.04
N ILE A 68 1.99 -10.53 9.16
CA ILE A 68 3.19 -9.72 9.30
C ILE A 68 4.44 -10.56 9.07
N HIS A 69 4.53 -11.75 9.69
CA HIS A 69 5.65 -12.66 9.51
C HIS A 69 5.81 -13.08 8.03
N LEU A 70 4.72 -13.45 7.37
CA LEU A 70 4.72 -13.84 5.96
C LEU A 70 5.17 -12.68 5.06
N GLU A 71 4.67 -11.48 5.28
CA GLU A 71 5.04 -10.28 4.54
C GLU A 71 6.53 -9.93 4.66
N LEU A 72 7.07 -10.04 5.88
CA LEU A 72 8.50 -9.83 6.14
C LEU A 72 9.35 -10.90 5.45
N HIS A 73 8.87 -12.14 5.41
CA HIS A 73 9.58 -13.23 4.75
C HIS A 73 9.58 -13.08 3.23
N LEU A 74 8.46 -12.67 2.66
CA LEU A 74 8.29 -12.47 1.21
C LEU A 74 8.87 -11.15 0.71
N GLY A 75 9.22 -10.22 1.59
CA GLY A 75 9.71 -8.90 1.23
C GLY A 75 8.68 -8.03 0.48
N GLN A 76 7.40 -8.22 0.76
CA GLN A 76 6.33 -7.49 0.07
C GLN A 76 6.09 -6.10 0.68
N ALA A 77 5.50 -5.20 -0.12
CA ALA A 77 5.19 -3.83 0.28
C ALA A 77 3.83 -3.68 1.00
N ASN A 78 3.13 -4.78 1.35
CA ASN A 78 1.77 -4.68 1.87
C ASN A 78 1.71 -4.05 3.26
N LEU A 79 2.72 -4.27 4.12
CA LEU A 79 2.82 -3.57 5.41
C LEU A 79 3.01 -2.06 5.24
N LEU A 80 3.82 -1.66 4.26
CA LEU A 80 3.99 -0.25 3.90
C LEU A 80 2.64 0.34 3.45
N LEU A 81 1.91 -0.35 2.58
CA LEU A 81 0.59 0.08 2.13
C LEU A 81 -0.42 0.17 3.27
N LEU A 82 -0.41 -0.77 4.21
CA LEU A 82 -1.27 -0.73 5.39
C LEU A 82 -1.03 0.55 6.19
N VAL A 83 0.22 0.89 6.47
CA VAL A 83 0.57 2.12 7.20
C VAL A 83 0.22 3.36 6.39
N MET A 84 0.38 3.34 5.06
CA MET A 84 -0.08 4.42 4.20
C MET A 84 -1.59 4.61 4.28
N TYR A 85 -2.39 3.54 4.28
CA TYR A 85 -3.85 3.64 4.42
C TYR A 85 -4.27 4.17 5.80
N MET A 86 -3.60 3.76 6.87
CA MET A 86 -3.80 4.36 8.19
C MET A 86 -3.47 5.86 8.18
N THR A 87 -2.39 6.25 7.50
CA THR A 87 -2.00 7.66 7.34
C THR A 87 -3.03 8.44 6.53
N LEU A 88 -3.62 7.85 5.49
CA LEU A 88 -4.71 8.46 4.72
C LEU A 88 -5.91 8.74 5.61
N VAL A 89 -6.39 7.75 6.35
CA VAL A 89 -7.54 7.92 7.26
C VAL A 89 -7.22 8.98 8.32
N HIS A 90 -6.05 8.92 8.94
CA HIS A 90 -5.60 9.92 9.93
C HIS A 90 -5.52 11.32 9.34
N SER A 91 -5.07 11.46 8.09
CA SER A 91 -4.96 12.75 7.40
C SER A 91 -6.33 13.33 7.05
N LEU A 92 -7.29 12.48 6.68
CA LEU A 92 -8.69 12.89 6.48
C LEU A 92 -9.33 13.42 7.76
N TYR A 93 -9.09 12.74 8.89
CA TYR A 93 -9.60 13.16 10.19
C TYR A 93 -9.04 14.50 10.66
N ASN A 94 -7.79 14.82 10.31
CA ASN A 94 -7.11 16.04 10.72
C ASN A 94 -7.10 17.13 9.62
N ASP A 95 -7.86 16.94 8.54
CA ASP A 95 -7.95 17.85 7.37
C ASP A 95 -6.57 18.20 6.75
N ARG A 96 -5.60 17.25 6.81
CA ARG A 96 -4.25 17.41 6.26
C ARG A 96 -4.22 17.05 4.77
N LYS A 97 -4.76 17.94 3.92
CA LYS A 97 -5.00 17.71 2.49
C LYS A 97 -3.74 17.33 1.71
N ILE A 98 -2.65 18.06 1.92
CA ILE A 98 -1.37 17.82 1.21
C ILE A 98 -0.80 16.44 1.58
N LEU A 99 -0.74 16.11 2.87
CA LEU A 99 -0.24 14.81 3.33
C LEU A 99 -1.11 13.67 2.77
N PHE A 100 -2.43 13.83 2.84
CA PHE A 100 -3.37 12.88 2.26
C PHE A 100 -3.07 12.63 0.78
N SER A 101 -2.95 13.71 0.00
CA SER A 101 -2.75 13.62 -1.46
C SER A 101 -1.42 12.99 -1.84
N ILE A 102 -0.33 13.32 -1.13
CA ILE A 102 0.98 12.69 -1.34
C ILE A 102 0.89 11.18 -1.05
N VAL A 103 0.36 10.80 0.10
CA VAL A 103 0.29 9.39 0.51
C VAL A 103 -0.65 8.60 -0.39
N LEU A 104 -1.77 9.19 -0.83
CA LEU A 104 -2.67 8.55 -1.80
C LEU A 104 -1.97 8.28 -3.12
N SER A 105 -1.27 9.28 -3.66
CA SER A 105 -0.50 9.14 -4.91
C SER A 105 0.58 8.08 -4.80
N MET A 106 1.33 8.06 -3.71
CA MET A 106 2.34 7.02 -3.46
C MET A 106 1.71 5.63 -3.37
N SER A 107 0.57 5.48 -2.69
CA SER A 107 -0.11 4.20 -2.56
C SER A 107 -0.60 3.68 -3.91
N ILE A 108 -1.17 4.55 -4.76
CA ILE A 108 -1.61 4.21 -6.13
C ILE A 108 -0.40 3.84 -6.99
N PHE A 109 0.72 4.57 -6.86
CA PHE A 109 1.94 4.30 -7.62
C PHE A 109 2.58 2.95 -7.26
N ILE A 110 2.51 2.54 -5.99
CA ILE A 110 3.00 1.23 -5.53
C ILE A 110 2.04 0.12 -5.97
N LYS A 111 0.78 0.23 -5.60
CA LYS A 111 -0.31 -0.67 -5.98
C LYS A 111 -1.60 0.12 -6.14
N PRO A 112 -2.39 -0.09 -7.20
CA PRO A 112 -3.57 0.73 -7.52
C PRO A 112 -4.74 0.59 -6.52
N PHE A 113 -4.58 -0.13 -5.43
CA PHE A 113 -5.63 -0.29 -4.40
C PHE A 113 -6.03 1.03 -3.74
N GLY A 114 -5.15 2.05 -3.73
CA GLY A 114 -5.49 3.40 -3.26
C GLY A 114 -6.64 4.05 -4.03
N LEU A 115 -6.94 3.60 -5.24
CA LEU A 115 -8.08 4.09 -6.03
C LEU A 115 -9.43 3.92 -5.32
N ILE A 116 -9.53 3.01 -4.34
CA ILE A 116 -10.75 2.83 -3.52
C ILE A 116 -11.16 4.10 -2.74
N PHE A 117 -10.21 5.01 -2.49
CA PHE A 117 -10.50 6.28 -1.83
C PHE A 117 -11.17 7.30 -2.75
N ILE A 118 -11.04 7.17 -4.08
CA ILE A 118 -11.57 8.15 -5.04
C ILE A 118 -13.10 8.28 -4.96
N PRO A 119 -13.91 7.18 -4.99
CA PRO A 119 -15.35 7.28 -4.82
C PRO A 119 -15.75 7.97 -3.50
N TYR A 120 -15.05 7.67 -2.41
CA TYR A 120 -15.28 8.33 -1.12
C TYR A 120 -15.02 9.84 -1.19
N LEU A 121 -13.92 10.27 -1.83
CA LEU A 121 -13.58 11.68 -1.98
C LEU A 121 -14.61 12.42 -2.84
N ILE A 122 -15.14 11.78 -3.90
CA ILE A 122 -16.21 12.35 -4.74
C ILE A 122 -17.48 12.56 -3.92
N VAL A 123 -17.93 11.56 -3.17
CA VAL A 123 -19.13 11.65 -2.32
C VAL A 123 -18.98 12.72 -1.23
N LYS A 124 -17.75 12.94 -0.73
CA LYS A 124 -17.43 13.96 0.28
C LYS A 124 -17.05 15.32 -0.32
N GLU A 125 -17.19 15.49 -1.64
CA GLU A 125 -16.88 16.73 -2.37
C GLU A 125 -15.44 17.23 -2.15
N LYS A 126 -14.51 16.31 -1.86
CA LYS A 126 -13.10 16.61 -1.61
C LYS A 126 -12.30 16.67 -2.92
N TYR A 127 -12.74 17.49 -3.86
CA TYR A 127 -12.13 17.59 -5.20
C TYR A 127 -10.70 18.15 -5.18
N LYS A 128 -10.36 18.99 -4.20
CA LYS A 128 -8.99 19.52 -4.05
C LYS A 128 -7.99 18.41 -3.76
N GLU A 129 -8.36 17.46 -2.90
CA GLU A 129 -7.54 16.29 -2.56
C GLU A 129 -7.37 15.38 -3.78
N ILE A 130 -8.40 15.22 -4.61
CA ILE A 130 -8.31 14.46 -5.86
C ILE A 130 -7.33 15.12 -6.82
N LEU A 131 -7.49 16.43 -7.09
CA LEU A 131 -6.62 17.17 -8.01
C LEU A 131 -5.16 17.16 -7.53
N LEU A 132 -4.92 17.38 -6.24
CA LEU A 132 -3.58 17.31 -5.68
C LEU A 132 -3.01 15.89 -5.79
N SER A 133 -3.81 14.85 -5.60
CA SER A 133 -3.35 13.47 -5.76
C SER A 133 -2.98 13.15 -7.21
N ILE A 134 -3.75 13.63 -8.17
CA ILE A 134 -3.41 13.49 -9.60
C ILE A 134 -2.10 14.22 -9.89
N PHE A 135 -1.94 15.45 -9.40
CA PHE A 135 -0.70 16.21 -9.57
C PHE A 135 0.52 15.45 -9.01
N PHE A 136 0.45 14.95 -7.77
CA PHE A 136 1.54 14.19 -7.19
C PHE A 136 1.76 12.85 -7.89
N LEU A 137 0.72 12.20 -8.41
CA LEU A 137 0.86 10.96 -9.17
C LEU A 137 1.61 11.20 -10.48
N ILE A 138 1.31 12.30 -11.18
CA ILE A 138 2.04 12.71 -12.37
C ILE A 138 3.50 12.99 -12.01
N LEU A 139 3.75 13.74 -10.93
CA LEU A 139 5.12 14.02 -10.48
C LEU A 139 5.89 12.74 -10.16
N LEU A 140 5.28 11.78 -9.46
CA LEU A 140 5.87 10.48 -9.16
C LEU A 140 6.15 9.65 -10.42
N SER A 141 5.32 9.79 -11.47
CA SER A 141 5.54 9.07 -12.72
C SER A 141 6.84 9.50 -13.43
N PHE A 142 7.33 10.70 -13.16
CA PHE A 142 8.63 11.17 -13.67
C PHE A 142 9.81 10.76 -12.79
N LEU A 143 9.57 10.25 -11.58
CA LEU A 143 10.65 9.85 -10.66
C LEU A 143 11.67 8.88 -11.29
N PRO A 144 11.29 7.90 -12.12
CA PRO A 144 12.24 7.00 -12.75
C PRO A 144 13.28 7.70 -13.65
N ILE A 145 12.98 8.89 -14.20
CA ILE A 145 13.93 9.64 -15.04
C ILE A 145 15.23 9.94 -14.28
N LEU A 146 15.15 10.12 -12.97
CA LEU A 146 16.34 10.37 -12.15
C LEU A 146 17.34 9.21 -12.13
N PHE A 147 16.89 8.00 -12.47
CA PHE A 147 17.69 6.77 -12.44
C PHE A 147 18.01 6.23 -13.84
N TYR A 148 17.29 6.68 -14.85
CA TYR A 148 17.48 6.28 -16.25
C TYR A 148 18.16 7.42 -17.00
N HIS A 149 19.30 7.14 -17.60
CA HIS A 149 20.14 8.17 -18.27
C HIS A 149 19.58 8.65 -19.60
N THR A 150 18.61 7.93 -20.19
CA THR A 150 18.02 8.28 -21.48
C THR A 150 16.50 8.27 -21.42
N PHE A 151 15.90 9.16 -22.19
CA PHE A 151 14.42 9.21 -22.33
C PHE A 151 13.86 7.94 -22.96
N GLU A 152 14.60 7.30 -23.85
CA GLU A 152 14.23 6.02 -24.46
C GLU A 152 14.08 4.93 -23.42
N SER A 153 15.07 4.77 -22.53
CA SER A 153 15.01 3.79 -21.44
C SER A 153 13.85 4.04 -20.48
N TYR A 154 13.48 5.30 -20.27
CA TYR A 154 12.31 5.68 -19.49
C TYR A 154 11.00 5.21 -20.16
N ILE A 155 10.84 5.46 -21.45
CA ILE A 155 9.67 5.01 -22.23
C ILE A 155 9.62 3.47 -22.28
N GLU A 156 10.76 2.80 -22.47
CA GLU A 156 10.84 1.34 -22.49
C GLU A 156 10.40 0.74 -21.16
N LEU A 157 10.72 1.36 -20.02
CA LEU A 157 10.26 0.92 -18.71
C LEU A 157 8.73 0.86 -18.63
N TYR A 158 8.03 1.90 -19.07
CA TYR A 158 6.57 1.91 -19.05
C TYR A 158 5.95 0.98 -20.10
N THR A 159 6.59 0.86 -21.24
CA THR A 159 6.14 -0.04 -22.31
C THR A 159 6.29 -1.51 -21.90
N SER A 160 7.41 -1.89 -21.27
CA SER A 160 7.62 -3.24 -20.76
C SER A 160 6.65 -3.57 -19.63
N TRP A 161 6.43 -2.63 -18.70
CA TRP A 161 5.43 -2.80 -17.66
C TRP A 161 4.01 -2.98 -18.21
N TYR A 162 3.62 -2.20 -19.23
CA TYR A 162 2.31 -2.35 -19.87
C TYR A 162 2.17 -3.71 -20.56
N ARG A 163 3.22 -4.19 -21.22
CA ARG A 163 3.23 -5.53 -21.83
C ARG A 163 3.06 -6.63 -20.80
N GLU A 164 3.80 -6.56 -19.69
CA GLU A 164 3.70 -7.51 -18.59
C GLU A 164 2.29 -7.54 -17.99
N LEU A 165 1.73 -6.36 -17.69
CA LEU A 165 0.37 -6.23 -17.17
C LEU A 165 -0.65 -6.84 -18.14
N ASN A 166 -0.53 -6.57 -19.44
CA ASN A 166 -1.41 -7.11 -20.46
C ASN A 166 -1.27 -8.64 -20.59
N THR A 167 -0.07 -9.16 -20.43
CA THR A 167 0.20 -10.61 -20.40
C THR A 167 -0.46 -11.26 -19.18
N GLU A 168 -0.35 -10.64 -18.00
CA GLU A 168 -0.99 -11.14 -16.78
C GLU A 168 -2.52 -11.10 -16.86
N ILE A 169 -3.10 -10.02 -17.41
CA ILE A 169 -4.56 -9.90 -17.60
C ILE A 169 -5.08 -10.96 -18.57
N ASN A 170 -4.35 -11.23 -19.65
CA ASN A 170 -4.72 -12.20 -20.67
C ASN A 170 -4.33 -13.65 -20.31
N ALA A 171 -3.38 -13.84 -19.40
CA ALA A 171 -3.12 -15.15 -18.83
C ALA A 171 -4.39 -15.60 -18.12
N LYS A 172 -5.00 -16.70 -18.60
CA LYS A 172 -6.15 -17.32 -17.93
C LYS A 172 -5.72 -17.71 -16.51
N GLN A 173 -5.92 -16.79 -15.56
CA GLN A 173 -5.68 -17.06 -14.16
C GLN A 173 -6.54 -18.28 -13.80
N ASN A 174 -5.89 -19.35 -13.38
CA ASN A 174 -6.60 -20.52 -12.93
C ASN A 174 -7.40 -20.15 -11.68
N ILE A 175 -8.71 -19.90 -11.85
CA ILE A 175 -9.61 -19.47 -10.78
C ILE A 175 -9.56 -20.46 -9.60
N LEU A 176 -9.25 -21.73 -9.87
CA LEU A 176 -9.14 -22.79 -8.86
C LEU A 176 -7.75 -22.88 -8.22
N SER A 177 -6.78 -22.06 -8.65
CA SER A 177 -5.44 -22.04 -8.04
C SER A 177 -5.52 -21.79 -6.53
N ALA A 178 -4.75 -22.55 -5.75
CA ALA A 178 -4.68 -22.39 -4.29
C ALA A 178 -4.30 -20.97 -3.85
N ASN A 179 -3.52 -20.25 -4.66
CA ASN A 179 -3.06 -18.91 -4.40
C ASN A 179 -4.04 -17.80 -4.83
N ASN A 180 -5.17 -18.17 -5.44
CA ASN A 180 -6.19 -17.21 -5.84
C ASN A 180 -7.21 -17.03 -4.71
N HIS A 181 -7.17 -15.88 -4.04
CA HIS A 181 -8.04 -15.52 -2.91
C HIS A 181 -9.17 -14.55 -3.30
N THR A 182 -9.52 -14.47 -4.57
CA THR A 182 -10.67 -13.65 -5.01
C THR A 182 -11.99 -14.28 -4.59
N ILE A 183 -13.04 -13.45 -4.44
CA ILE A 183 -14.42 -13.92 -4.17
C ILE A 183 -14.84 -14.93 -5.23
N PHE A 184 -14.49 -14.72 -6.49
CA PHE A 184 -14.80 -15.65 -7.59
C PHE A 184 -14.13 -17.02 -7.39
N SER A 185 -12.88 -17.04 -6.91
CA SER A 185 -12.17 -18.28 -6.58
C SER A 185 -12.86 -19.03 -5.43
N VAL A 186 -13.27 -18.32 -4.39
CA VAL A 186 -14.01 -18.91 -3.25
C VAL A 186 -15.33 -19.49 -3.74
N VAL A 187 -16.14 -18.72 -4.48
CA VAL A 187 -17.40 -19.19 -5.04
C VAL A 187 -17.19 -20.40 -5.94
N ALA A 188 -16.20 -20.37 -6.84
CA ALA A 188 -15.92 -21.47 -7.76
C ALA A 188 -15.48 -22.77 -7.06
N ARG A 189 -14.84 -22.69 -5.86
CA ARG A 189 -14.47 -23.86 -5.07
C ARG A 189 -15.65 -24.52 -4.36
N PHE A 190 -16.63 -23.75 -3.97
CA PHE A 190 -17.77 -24.22 -3.18
C PHE A 190 -19.06 -24.38 -4.00
N THR A 191 -19.13 -23.85 -5.20
CA THR A 191 -20.23 -24.09 -6.13
C THR A 191 -19.76 -25.02 -7.25
N PRO A 192 -20.42 -26.18 -7.46
CA PRO A 192 -20.16 -27.02 -8.62
C PRO A 192 -20.72 -26.30 -9.86
N LEU A 193 -19.93 -25.37 -10.40
CA LEU A 193 -20.18 -24.79 -11.71
C LEU A 193 -19.89 -25.88 -12.76
N LYS A 194 -20.94 -26.56 -13.19
CA LYS A 194 -20.91 -27.42 -14.38
C LYS A 194 -20.82 -26.56 -15.63
#